data_8232450addc13fabd2e9a76e0e7aa813
#
_entry.id   8232450addc13fabd2e9a76e0e7aa813
#
_cell.length_a   1.000
_cell.length_b   1.000
_cell.length_c   1.000
_cell.angle_alpha   90.00
_cell.angle_beta   90.00
_cell.angle_gamma   90.00
#
_symmetry.space_group_name_H-M   'P 1'
#
loop_
_entity.id
_entity.type
_entity.pdbx_description
1 polymer ?
#
loop_
_entity_poly.entity_id
_entity_poly.type
_entity_poly.pdbx_seq_one_letter_code
_entity_poly.pdbx_strand_id
1 'polypeptide(L)'
;MSSLTITLIQPDLIWENKKANLDMLSQKIESIKEKTEVVILPEMFSTGFSMKPELLAEKMSGETVAWMKKIESTKKIILTGSMIIEEGGKYFNRLIWMLPNGEYGVYDKRHLFAYADEHSHYTAGNKRLIAQVKGWKINLQVCYDLRFPVWARQAPLSFGEGSWVRSVLEYDLLIYVANWPERRSLAWKTLLQARAIENQCYVVGVNRVGDDRNNIHYSGDSMIVDPLGEILYQKTNDEDVFTYTLEKEKPDEVREKFPFWRDADSFEILP
;
A
#
# COMPACT_ATOMS: atom_id res chain seq x y z
N MET A 1 1.68 24.04 8.57
CA MET A 1 1.48 22.60 8.90
C MET A 1 1.07 21.86 7.63
N SER A 2 1.76 20.79 7.27
CA SER A 2 1.44 20.01 6.07
C SER A 2 0.67 18.76 6.49
N SER A 3 -0.60 18.67 6.16
CA SER A 3 -1.43 17.50 6.41
C SER A 3 -1.68 16.72 5.12
N LEU A 4 -1.92 15.42 5.26
CA LEU A 4 -2.32 14.53 4.17
C LEU A 4 -3.57 13.77 4.59
N THR A 5 -4.68 14.00 3.89
CA THR A 5 -5.93 13.27 4.13
C THR A 5 -5.99 12.05 3.22
N ILE A 6 -6.12 10.89 3.82
CA ILE A 6 -6.19 9.59 3.14
C ILE A 6 -7.53 8.92 3.40
N THR A 7 -8.02 8.15 2.44
CA THR A 7 -9.20 7.30 2.61
C THR A 7 -8.83 5.85 2.32
N LEU A 8 -9.10 4.98 3.28
CA LEU A 8 -8.95 3.53 3.16
C LEU A 8 -10.29 2.94 2.74
N ILE A 9 -10.26 2.06 1.74
CA ILE A 9 -11.45 1.29 1.35
C ILE A 9 -11.18 -0.19 1.65
N GLN A 10 -11.93 -0.74 2.62
CA GLN A 10 -11.94 -2.16 2.99
C GLN A 10 -13.18 -2.82 2.39
N PRO A 11 -13.11 -3.37 1.17
CA PRO A 11 -14.27 -3.95 0.49
C PRO A 11 -14.38 -5.45 0.70
N ASP A 12 -15.56 -6.00 0.46
CA ASP A 12 -15.75 -7.42 0.13
C ASP A 12 -15.56 -7.62 -1.38
N LEU A 13 -14.39 -8.09 -1.78
CA LEU A 13 -14.06 -8.26 -3.20
C LEU A 13 -14.77 -9.49 -3.79
N ILE A 14 -15.42 -9.28 -4.91
CA ILE A 14 -16.08 -10.35 -5.67
C ILE A 14 -15.01 -11.10 -6.48
N TRP A 15 -14.83 -12.39 -6.16
CA TRP A 15 -13.79 -13.25 -6.71
C TRP A 15 -13.80 -13.29 -8.25
N GLU A 16 -12.65 -12.95 -8.86
CA GLU A 16 -12.38 -12.97 -10.30
C GLU A 16 -13.45 -12.23 -11.17
N ASN A 17 -14.10 -11.20 -10.60
CA ASN A 17 -15.12 -10.42 -11.31
C ASN A 17 -14.75 -8.94 -11.36
N LYS A 18 -13.95 -8.57 -12.36
CA LYS A 18 -13.45 -7.19 -12.53
C LYS A 18 -14.58 -6.17 -12.57
N LYS A 19 -15.56 -6.39 -13.45
CA LYS A 19 -16.65 -5.43 -13.63
C LYS A 19 -17.38 -5.13 -12.34
N ALA A 20 -17.80 -6.19 -11.61
CA ALA A 20 -18.51 -6.03 -10.36
C ALA A 20 -17.67 -5.33 -9.29
N ASN A 21 -16.36 -5.61 -9.21
CA ASN A 21 -15.46 -4.93 -8.29
C ASN A 21 -15.29 -3.45 -8.64
N LEU A 22 -15.10 -3.10 -9.91
CA LEU A 22 -14.96 -1.70 -10.33
C LEU A 22 -16.26 -0.90 -10.12
N ASP A 23 -17.42 -1.50 -10.37
CA ASP A 23 -18.73 -0.89 -10.12
C ASP A 23 -18.93 -0.64 -8.61
N MET A 24 -18.65 -1.63 -7.75
CA MET A 24 -18.74 -1.53 -6.30
C MET A 24 -17.75 -0.47 -5.75
N LEU A 25 -16.49 -0.51 -6.19
CA LEU A 25 -15.48 0.46 -5.76
C LEU A 25 -15.82 1.88 -6.21
N SER A 26 -16.41 2.06 -7.40
CA SER A 26 -16.92 3.36 -7.84
C SER A 26 -17.95 3.92 -6.86
N GLN A 27 -18.94 3.10 -6.45
CA GLN A 27 -19.94 3.51 -5.48
C GLN A 27 -19.33 3.88 -4.12
N LYS A 28 -18.36 3.09 -3.64
CA LYS A 28 -17.65 3.39 -2.38
C LYS A 28 -16.85 4.69 -2.47
N ILE A 29 -16.15 4.94 -3.58
CA ILE A 29 -15.42 6.21 -3.80
C ILE A 29 -16.39 7.39 -3.93
N GLU A 30 -17.55 7.20 -4.57
CA GLU A 30 -18.59 8.22 -4.64
C GLU A 30 -19.20 8.56 -3.28
N SER A 31 -19.26 7.62 -2.36
CA SER A 31 -19.80 7.80 -1.01
C SER A 31 -18.89 8.61 -0.07
N ILE A 32 -17.62 8.84 -0.44
CA ILE A 32 -16.68 9.64 0.36
C ILE A 32 -17.18 11.08 0.44
N LYS A 33 -17.45 11.55 1.66
CA LYS A 33 -17.99 12.91 1.93
C LYS A 33 -16.88 13.91 2.23
N GLU A 34 -15.81 13.44 2.85
CA GLU A 34 -14.67 14.23 3.26
C GLU A 34 -13.77 14.54 2.05
N LYS A 35 -13.11 15.70 2.10
CA LYS A 35 -12.05 15.99 1.14
C LYS A 35 -10.87 15.06 1.43
N THR A 36 -10.45 14.27 0.45
CA THR A 36 -9.31 13.36 0.55
C THR A 36 -8.31 13.62 -0.57
N GLU A 37 -7.03 13.41 -0.32
CA GLU A 37 -5.98 13.50 -1.32
C GLU A 37 -5.62 12.13 -1.91
N VAL A 38 -5.70 11.05 -1.10
CA VAL A 38 -5.31 9.71 -1.52
C VAL A 38 -6.40 8.72 -1.14
N VAL A 39 -6.88 7.94 -2.10
CA VAL A 39 -7.75 6.79 -1.86
C VAL A 39 -6.95 5.51 -2.08
N ILE A 40 -6.99 4.61 -1.08
CA ILE A 40 -6.18 3.40 -1.03
C ILE A 40 -7.10 2.18 -1.13
N LEU A 41 -6.90 1.39 -2.18
CA LEU A 41 -7.60 0.14 -2.46
C LEU A 41 -6.70 -1.05 -2.05
N PRO A 42 -7.27 -2.25 -1.80
CA PRO A 42 -6.49 -3.42 -1.43
C PRO A 42 -5.63 -3.99 -2.59
N GLU A 43 -4.90 -5.07 -2.29
CA GLU A 43 -4.17 -5.87 -3.27
C GLU A 43 -5.14 -6.51 -4.26
N MET A 44 -4.76 -6.56 -5.55
CA MET A 44 -5.55 -7.13 -6.65
C MET A 44 -7.04 -6.76 -6.55
N PHE A 45 -7.30 -5.46 -6.34
CA PHE A 45 -8.63 -4.93 -6.02
C PHE A 45 -9.70 -5.23 -7.10
N SER A 46 -9.28 -5.50 -8.33
CA SER A 46 -10.21 -5.82 -9.43
C SER A 46 -10.59 -7.29 -9.50
N THR A 47 -9.81 -8.20 -8.89
CA THR A 47 -9.98 -9.66 -9.09
C THR A 47 -10.00 -10.48 -7.79
N GLY A 48 -9.44 -9.95 -6.68
CA GLY A 48 -8.99 -10.75 -5.56
C GLY A 48 -7.67 -11.46 -5.89
N PHE A 49 -7.07 -12.11 -4.87
CA PHE A 49 -5.75 -12.75 -4.96
C PHE A 49 -5.80 -14.07 -5.76
N SER A 50 -5.81 -13.97 -7.09
CA SER A 50 -5.93 -15.11 -8.00
C SER A 50 -4.58 -15.54 -8.58
N MET A 51 -4.42 -16.86 -8.76
CA MET A 51 -3.27 -17.50 -9.43
C MET A 51 -3.57 -17.84 -10.90
N LYS A 52 -4.43 -17.07 -11.57
CA LYS A 52 -4.77 -17.22 -12.99
C LYS A 52 -4.46 -15.95 -13.79
N PRO A 53 -3.19 -15.47 -13.77
CA PRO A 53 -2.87 -14.23 -14.47
C PRO A 53 -3.12 -14.30 -15.98
N GLU A 54 -2.98 -15.47 -16.61
CA GLU A 54 -3.22 -15.68 -18.03
C GLU A 54 -4.67 -15.38 -18.47
N LEU A 55 -5.63 -15.44 -17.52
CA LEU A 55 -7.04 -15.13 -17.76
C LEU A 55 -7.44 -13.73 -17.30
N LEU A 56 -6.72 -13.19 -16.30
CA LEU A 56 -7.15 -12.00 -15.56
C LEU A 56 -6.24 -10.79 -15.75
N ALA A 57 -5.03 -10.98 -16.25
CA ALA A 57 -4.12 -9.87 -16.45
C ALA A 57 -4.63 -8.87 -17.48
N GLU A 58 -4.26 -7.63 -17.27
CA GLU A 58 -4.46 -6.54 -18.22
C GLU A 58 -3.10 -5.91 -18.57
N LYS A 59 -3.05 -5.22 -19.70
CA LYS A 59 -1.95 -4.30 -20.01
C LYS A 59 -2.15 -2.98 -19.29
N MET A 60 -1.12 -2.15 -19.20
CA MET A 60 -1.22 -0.80 -18.65
C MET A 60 -2.18 0.12 -19.46
N SER A 61 -2.63 -0.31 -20.64
CA SER A 61 -3.69 0.31 -21.43
C SER A 61 -5.08 -0.32 -21.23
N GLY A 62 -5.22 -1.24 -20.25
CA GLY A 62 -6.44 -2.00 -20.01
C GLY A 62 -7.57 -1.23 -19.33
N GLU A 63 -8.71 -1.91 -19.16
CA GLU A 63 -9.96 -1.34 -18.64
C GLU A 63 -9.81 -0.81 -17.22
N THR A 64 -9.14 -1.57 -16.33
CA THR A 64 -8.97 -1.17 -14.93
C THR A 64 -8.10 0.08 -14.81
N VAL A 65 -7.02 0.20 -15.59
CA VAL A 65 -6.18 1.40 -15.60
C VAL A 65 -6.96 2.60 -16.17
N ALA A 66 -7.77 2.39 -17.23
CA ALA A 66 -8.64 3.42 -17.77
C ALA A 66 -9.69 3.87 -16.74
N TRP A 67 -10.25 2.93 -15.96
CA TRP A 67 -11.15 3.24 -14.85
C TRP A 67 -10.45 4.07 -13.76
N MET A 68 -9.23 3.69 -13.35
CA MET A 68 -8.45 4.50 -12.39
C MET A 68 -8.27 5.93 -12.88
N LYS A 69 -7.88 6.12 -14.15
CA LYS A 69 -7.72 7.44 -14.78
C LYS A 69 -9.01 8.26 -14.79
N LYS A 70 -10.15 7.62 -15.03
CA LYS A 70 -11.46 8.29 -14.99
C LYS A 70 -11.82 8.76 -13.58
N ILE A 71 -11.63 7.89 -12.57
CA ILE A 71 -11.94 8.21 -11.17
C ILE A 71 -11.07 9.37 -10.69
N GLU A 72 -9.74 9.28 -10.88
CA GLU A 72 -8.81 10.29 -10.38
C GLU A 72 -9.03 11.66 -11.01
N SER A 73 -9.27 11.71 -12.32
CA SER A 73 -9.51 12.96 -13.05
C SER A 73 -10.82 13.62 -12.63
N THR A 74 -11.86 12.83 -12.35
CA THR A 74 -13.18 13.31 -11.92
C THR A 74 -13.15 13.81 -10.47
N LYS A 75 -12.51 13.05 -9.57
CA LYS A 75 -12.48 13.35 -8.13
C LYS A 75 -11.30 14.24 -7.71
N LYS A 76 -10.29 14.41 -8.58
CA LYS A 76 -9.05 15.14 -8.29
C LYS A 76 -8.28 14.55 -7.09
N ILE A 77 -8.23 13.22 -7.01
CA ILE A 77 -7.57 12.44 -5.97
C ILE A 77 -6.44 11.62 -6.56
N ILE A 78 -5.53 11.17 -5.71
CA ILE A 78 -4.61 10.09 -6.04
C ILE A 78 -5.32 8.77 -5.73
N LEU A 79 -5.27 7.82 -6.65
CA LEU A 79 -5.85 6.49 -6.46
C LEU A 79 -4.74 5.43 -6.50
N THR A 80 -4.68 4.57 -5.47
CA THR A 80 -3.67 3.52 -5.39
C THR A 80 -4.24 2.18 -4.96
N GLY A 81 -3.67 1.11 -5.46
CA GLY A 81 -4.00 -0.28 -5.19
C GLY A 81 -3.25 -1.18 -6.16
N SER A 82 -3.19 -2.50 -5.92
CA SER A 82 -2.53 -3.38 -6.89
C SER A 82 -3.53 -4.14 -7.76
N MET A 83 -3.05 -4.58 -8.92
CA MET A 83 -3.80 -5.36 -9.88
C MET A 83 -2.86 -6.29 -10.67
N ILE A 84 -3.42 -7.22 -11.42
CA ILE A 84 -2.67 -8.16 -12.26
C ILE A 84 -2.36 -7.50 -13.60
N ILE A 85 -1.07 -7.30 -13.88
CA ILE A 85 -0.59 -6.69 -15.14
C ILE A 85 0.23 -7.68 -15.95
N GLU A 86 -0.02 -7.73 -17.25
CA GLU A 86 0.84 -8.38 -18.25
C GLU A 86 1.74 -7.32 -18.91
N GLU A 87 3.03 -7.55 -18.90
CA GLU A 87 4.01 -6.73 -19.59
C GLU A 87 5.17 -7.60 -20.10
N GLY A 88 5.45 -7.54 -21.40
CA GLY A 88 6.55 -8.27 -22.01
C GLY A 88 6.45 -9.79 -21.88
N GLY A 89 5.26 -10.37 -21.89
CA GLY A 89 4.99 -11.79 -21.71
C GLY A 89 5.17 -12.31 -20.27
N LYS A 90 5.26 -11.40 -19.30
CA LYS A 90 5.33 -11.70 -17.87
C LYS A 90 4.15 -11.11 -17.13
N TYR A 91 3.82 -11.71 -16.00
CA TYR A 91 2.73 -11.24 -15.13
C TYR A 91 3.26 -10.65 -13.84
N PHE A 92 2.65 -9.57 -13.37
CA PHE A 92 3.05 -8.84 -12.19
C PHE A 92 1.85 -8.56 -11.28
N ASN A 93 2.04 -8.70 -9.98
CA ASN A 93 1.18 -8.08 -8.98
C ASN A 93 1.67 -6.63 -8.83
N ARG A 94 1.07 -5.72 -9.61
CA ARG A 94 1.52 -4.34 -9.77
C ARG A 94 0.66 -3.38 -9.01
N LEU A 95 1.24 -2.69 -8.04
CA LEU A 95 0.62 -1.52 -7.42
C LEU A 95 0.82 -0.31 -8.33
N ILE A 96 -0.27 0.44 -8.51
CA ILE A 96 -0.29 1.67 -9.30
C ILE A 96 -0.55 2.84 -8.37
N TRP A 97 0.26 3.87 -8.47
CA TRP A 97 0.06 5.18 -7.87
C TRP A 97 -0.38 6.14 -8.96
N MET A 98 -1.69 6.32 -9.11
CA MET A 98 -2.30 7.12 -10.18
C MET A 98 -2.50 8.56 -9.70
N LEU A 99 -1.91 9.53 -10.41
CA LEU A 99 -1.98 10.96 -10.10
C LEU A 99 -3.15 11.64 -10.81
N PRO A 100 -3.70 12.76 -10.28
CA PRO A 100 -4.84 13.48 -10.87
C PRO A 100 -4.64 14.05 -12.27
N ASN A 101 -3.46 13.93 -12.85
CA ASN A 101 -3.13 14.33 -14.23
C ASN A 101 -2.98 13.14 -15.19
N GLY A 102 -3.29 11.91 -14.73
CA GLY A 102 -3.18 10.68 -15.52
C GLY A 102 -1.78 10.07 -15.57
N GLU A 103 -0.77 10.74 -14.99
CA GLU A 103 0.55 10.14 -14.79
C GLU A 103 0.49 9.10 -13.65
N TYR A 104 1.42 8.15 -13.65
CA TYR A 104 1.44 7.12 -12.62
C TYR A 104 2.87 6.63 -12.31
N GLY A 105 3.06 6.23 -11.06
CA GLY A 105 4.19 5.40 -10.63
C GLY A 105 3.72 3.96 -10.47
N VAL A 106 4.66 3.00 -10.58
CA VAL A 106 4.37 1.58 -10.42
C VAL A 106 5.33 0.90 -9.45
N TYR A 107 4.82 -0.06 -8.71
CA TYR A 107 5.59 -0.96 -7.87
C TYR A 107 5.16 -2.39 -8.15
N ASP A 108 6.08 -3.21 -8.62
CA ASP A 108 5.86 -4.66 -8.76
C ASP A 108 6.25 -5.34 -7.44
N LYS A 109 5.34 -6.12 -6.88
CA LYS A 109 5.52 -6.84 -5.61
C LYS A 109 6.86 -7.58 -5.60
N ARG A 110 7.69 -7.27 -4.59
CA ARG A 110 9.03 -7.86 -4.46
C ARG A 110 8.98 -9.29 -3.97
N HIS A 111 8.21 -9.54 -2.92
CA HIS A 111 8.15 -10.85 -2.27
C HIS A 111 6.86 -11.57 -2.66
N LEU A 112 6.99 -12.51 -3.56
CA LEU A 112 5.87 -13.35 -4.00
C LEU A 112 5.56 -14.41 -2.95
N PHE A 113 4.26 -14.62 -2.67
CA PHE A 113 3.79 -15.52 -1.63
C PHE A 113 3.91 -16.98 -2.07
N ALA A 114 5.10 -17.58 -1.89
CA ALA A 114 5.41 -18.94 -2.32
C ALA A 114 4.49 -20.02 -1.73
N TYR A 115 3.94 -19.79 -0.53
CA TYR A 115 2.98 -20.72 0.09
C TYR A 115 1.68 -20.90 -0.73
N ALA A 116 1.29 -19.86 -1.51
CA ALA A 116 0.15 -19.92 -2.43
C ALA A 116 0.60 -20.06 -3.88
N ASP A 117 1.84 -20.46 -4.13
CA ASP A 117 2.43 -20.67 -5.46
C ASP A 117 2.50 -19.40 -6.34
N GLU A 118 2.42 -18.20 -5.72
CA GLU A 118 2.47 -16.93 -6.46
C GLU A 118 3.73 -16.81 -7.34
N HIS A 119 4.86 -17.34 -6.87
CA HIS A 119 6.15 -17.30 -7.56
C HIS A 119 6.20 -18.11 -8.88
N SER A 120 5.30 -19.07 -9.06
CA SER A 120 5.16 -19.85 -10.29
C SER A 120 4.32 -19.13 -11.36
N HIS A 121 3.53 -18.13 -10.96
CA HIS A 121 2.59 -17.43 -11.82
C HIS A 121 2.99 -15.98 -12.09
N TYR A 122 3.73 -15.34 -11.18
CA TYR A 122 4.08 -13.92 -11.25
C TYR A 122 5.58 -13.70 -11.23
N THR A 123 5.99 -12.56 -11.73
CA THR A 123 7.39 -12.11 -11.72
C THR A 123 7.58 -11.11 -10.59
N ALA A 124 8.61 -11.31 -9.77
CA ALA A 124 8.96 -10.39 -8.68
C ALA A 124 9.54 -9.08 -9.21
N GLY A 125 9.20 -7.96 -8.57
CA GLY A 125 9.85 -6.68 -8.77
C GLY A 125 11.19 -6.59 -8.05
N ASN A 126 11.97 -5.57 -8.39
CA ASN A 126 13.28 -5.31 -7.76
C ASN A 126 13.52 -3.83 -7.43
N LYS A 127 12.51 -2.98 -7.57
CA LYS A 127 12.61 -1.54 -7.34
C LYS A 127 11.56 -1.09 -6.33
N ARG A 128 11.96 -0.25 -5.37
CA ARG A 128 11.01 0.44 -4.49
C ARG A 128 10.38 1.62 -5.21
N LEU A 129 9.14 1.93 -4.86
CA LEU A 129 8.45 3.16 -5.26
C LEU A 129 8.26 4.04 -4.04
N ILE A 130 8.93 5.20 -4.04
CA ILE A 130 8.69 6.26 -3.06
C ILE A 130 8.01 7.41 -3.79
N ALA A 131 6.70 7.52 -3.60
CA ALA A 131 5.89 8.58 -4.18
C ALA A 131 6.00 9.86 -3.36
N GLN A 132 5.72 11.01 -4.00
CA GLN A 132 5.69 12.30 -3.32
C GLN A 132 4.38 13.04 -3.58
N VAL A 133 3.79 13.57 -2.51
CA VAL A 133 2.59 14.42 -2.57
C VAL A 133 2.60 15.43 -1.42
N LYS A 134 2.37 16.70 -1.70
CA LYS A 134 2.29 17.78 -0.68
C LYS A 134 3.48 17.78 0.32
N GLY A 135 4.68 17.40 -0.12
CA GLY A 135 5.87 17.31 0.73
C GLY A 135 5.96 16.02 1.58
N TRP A 136 4.97 15.12 1.48
CA TRP A 136 5.05 13.78 2.04
C TRP A 136 5.81 12.84 1.11
N LYS A 137 6.65 11.99 1.68
CA LYS A 137 7.29 10.87 0.99
C LYS A 137 6.60 9.58 1.44
N ILE A 138 6.15 8.79 0.50
CA ILE A 138 5.29 7.62 0.74
C ILE A 138 5.92 6.39 0.09
N ASN A 139 6.30 5.41 0.90
CA ASN A 139 6.76 4.11 0.41
C ASN A 139 5.55 3.17 0.21
N LEU A 140 5.51 2.49 -0.91
CA LEU A 140 4.38 1.66 -1.33
C LEU A 140 4.81 0.19 -1.44
N GLN A 141 4.10 -0.69 -0.75
CA GLN A 141 4.40 -2.13 -0.69
C GLN A 141 3.13 -2.97 -0.77
N VAL A 142 3.28 -4.27 -1.08
CA VAL A 142 2.15 -5.18 -1.30
C VAL A 142 2.24 -6.39 -0.38
N CYS A 143 1.26 -6.52 0.51
CA CYS A 143 0.89 -7.71 1.26
C CYS A 143 2.08 -8.46 1.90
N TYR A 144 2.59 -9.48 1.24
CA TYR A 144 3.65 -10.35 1.76
C TYR A 144 4.97 -9.62 2.02
N ASP A 145 5.21 -8.46 1.36
CA ASP A 145 6.36 -7.59 1.62
C ASP A 145 6.44 -7.19 3.11
N LEU A 146 5.27 -7.12 3.80
CA LEU A 146 5.19 -6.81 5.22
C LEU A 146 6.03 -7.76 6.10
N ARG A 147 6.27 -9.00 5.67
CA ARG A 147 7.09 -9.97 6.43
C ARG A 147 8.59 -9.74 6.33
N PHE A 148 9.03 -8.85 5.45
CA PHE A 148 10.44 -8.64 5.14
C PHE A 148 10.90 -7.24 5.58
N PRO A 149 11.33 -7.07 6.86
CA PRO A 149 11.65 -5.77 7.42
C PRO A 149 12.74 -5.02 6.65
N VAL A 150 13.72 -5.73 6.12
CA VAL A 150 14.85 -5.12 5.39
C VAL A 150 14.36 -4.36 4.15
N TRP A 151 13.32 -4.86 3.45
CA TRP A 151 12.77 -4.19 2.28
C TRP A 151 12.06 -2.87 2.61
N ALA A 152 11.44 -2.80 3.80
CA ALA A 152 10.78 -1.61 4.31
C ALA A 152 11.72 -0.68 5.09
N ARG A 153 12.90 -1.17 5.51
CA ARG A 153 13.78 -0.40 6.39
C ARG A 153 14.26 0.89 5.72
N GLN A 154 14.08 2.00 6.43
CA GLN A 154 14.64 3.28 6.02
C GLN A 154 16.16 3.29 6.24
N ALA A 155 16.90 3.67 5.21
CA ALA A 155 18.31 4.02 5.36
C ALA A 155 18.43 5.54 5.48
N PRO A 156 19.30 6.06 6.37
CA PRO A 156 19.66 7.46 6.34
C PRO A 156 20.30 7.80 4.97
N LEU A 157 19.77 8.79 4.28
CA LEU A 157 20.41 9.26 3.04
C LEU A 157 21.75 9.92 3.43
N SER A 158 22.86 9.26 3.14
CA SER A 158 24.20 9.84 3.33
C SER A 158 24.49 10.85 2.21
N PHE A 159 24.53 12.13 2.56
CA PHE A 159 25.10 13.16 1.70
C PHE A 159 26.56 13.32 2.10
N GLY A 160 27.50 12.66 1.42
CA GLY A 160 28.95 12.82 1.48
C GLY A 160 29.62 13.15 2.82
N GLU A 161 30.84 12.70 3.04
CA GLU A 161 31.62 13.03 4.23
C GLU A 161 31.73 14.56 4.42
N GLY A 162 31.30 15.04 5.58
CA GLY A 162 31.52 16.46 6.00
C GLY A 162 30.30 17.36 5.96
N SER A 163 29.11 16.91 5.52
CA SER A 163 27.93 17.76 5.60
C SER A 163 27.13 17.45 6.88
N TRP A 164 27.01 18.43 7.75
CA TRP A 164 26.05 18.46 8.88
C TRP A 164 24.60 18.63 8.38
N VAL A 165 24.28 18.06 7.20
CA VAL A 165 22.95 18.10 6.64
C VAL A 165 22.09 17.13 7.46
N ARG A 166 20.97 17.60 7.99
CA ARG A 166 19.89 16.80 8.54
C ARG A 166 19.73 15.54 7.66
N SER A 167 20.08 14.37 8.17
CA SER A 167 19.86 13.13 7.45
C SER A 167 18.35 12.99 7.27
N VAL A 168 17.93 13.08 6.03
CA VAL A 168 16.52 13.00 5.66
C VAL A 168 16.19 11.53 5.53
N LEU A 169 15.29 11.03 6.34
CA LEU A 169 14.76 9.69 6.16
C LEU A 169 14.01 9.58 4.82
N GLU A 170 13.97 8.37 4.26
CA GLU A 170 13.50 8.15 2.90
C GLU A 170 12.00 8.43 2.75
N TYR A 171 11.18 8.19 3.80
CA TYR A 171 9.72 8.35 3.74
C TYR A 171 9.10 8.68 5.12
N ASP A 172 7.89 9.23 5.09
CA ASP A 172 7.09 9.65 6.24
C ASP A 172 5.90 8.71 6.49
N LEU A 173 5.48 8.02 5.43
CA LEU A 173 4.34 7.12 5.41
C LEU A 173 4.71 5.85 4.64
N LEU A 174 4.32 4.70 5.17
CA LEU A 174 4.45 3.39 4.55
C LEU A 174 3.06 2.79 4.35
N ILE A 175 2.72 2.44 3.11
CA ILE A 175 1.41 1.87 2.76
C ILE A 175 1.59 0.42 2.33
N TYR A 176 0.79 -0.46 2.92
CA TYR A 176 0.63 -1.86 2.51
C TYR A 176 -0.79 -2.09 1.99
N VAL A 177 -0.93 -2.56 0.78
CA VAL A 177 -2.21 -3.07 0.24
C VAL A 177 -2.18 -4.59 0.24
N ALA A 178 -3.28 -5.25 0.67
CA ALA A 178 -3.26 -6.69 0.94
C ALA A 178 -4.55 -7.43 0.59
N ASN A 179 -4.40 -8.75 0.37
CA ASN A 179 -5.40 -9.79 0.61
C ASN A 179 -4.83 -10.72 1.71
N TRP A 180 -4.95 -10.30 2.96
CA TRP A 180 -4.35 -11.00 4.10
C TRP A 180 -5.41 -11.77 4.90
N PRO A 181 -5.37 -13.12 4.90
CA PRO A 181 -6.40 -13.94 5.52
C PRO A 181 -6.49 -13.80 7.05
N GLU A 182 -7.70 -13.96 7.59
CA GLU A 182 -7.99 -13.90 9.03
C GLU A 182 -7.09 -14.83 9.86
N ARG A 183 -6.85 -16.05 9.43
CA ARG A 183 -5.99 -17.02 10.12
C ARG A 183 -4.55 -16.52 10.38
N ARG A 184 -4.17 -15.43 9.77
CA ARG A 184 -2.87 -14.76 9.96
C ARG A 184 -3.02 -13.30 10.42
N SER A 185 -4.19 -12.89 10.88
CA SER A 185 -4.52 -11.52 11.31
C SER A 185 -3.59 -11.03 12.42
N LEU A 186 -3.20 -11.88 13.38
CA LEU A 186 -2.23 -11.52 14.41
C LEU A 186 -0.92 -11.01 13.79
N ALA A 187 -0.38 -11.74 12.80
CA ALA A 187 0.86 -11.33 12.13
C ALA A 187 0.69 -10.02 11.36
N TRP A 188 -0.45 -9.82 10.70
CA TRP A 188 -0.78 -8.57 9.99
C TRP A 188 -0.72 -7.37 10.94
N LYS A 189 -1.47 -7.40 12.01
CA LYS A 189 -1.57 -6.31 12.99
C LYS A 189 -0.23 -6.04 13.67
N THR A 190 0.42 -7.09 14.18
CA THR A 190 1.71 -6.95 14.88
C THR A 190 2.81 -6.38 13.98
N LEU A 191 2.88 -6.86 12.73
CA LEU A 191 3.92 -6.40 11.81
C LEU A 191 3.67 -4.96 11.32
N LEU A 192 2.42 -4.52 11.12
CA LEU A 192 2.13 -3.12 10.80
C LEU A 192 2.60 -2.18 11.91
N GLN A 193 2.33 -2.52 13.18
CA GLN A 193 2.84 -1.76 14.32
C GLN A 193 4.37 -1.78 14.39
N ALA A 194 5.00 -2.94 14.20
CA ALA A 194 6.45 -3.06 14.19
C ALA A 194 7.09 -2.17 13.11
N ARG A 195 6.52 -2.14 11.89
CA ARG A 195 7.01 -1.28 10.80
C ARG A 195 6.89 0.21 11.15
N ALA A 196 5.85 0.62 11.85
CA ALA A 196 5.68 2.00 12.29
C ALA A 196 6.76 2.39 13.32
N ILE A 197 6.95 1.55 14.34
CA ILE A 197 7.90 1.79 15.43
C ILE A 197 9.34 1.82 14.90
N GLU A 198 9.77 0.79 14.17
CA GLU A 198 11.15 0.65 13.72
C GLU A 198 11.57 1.68 12.67
N ASN A 199 10.61 2.21 11.89
CA ASN A 199 10.87 3.22 10.86
C ASN A 199 10.48 4.64 11.30
N GLN A 200 9.90 4.79 12.49
CA GLN A 200 9.43 6.07 13.04
C GLN A 200 8.61 6.86 12.02
N CYS A 201 7.63 6.19 11.40
CA CYS A 201 6.76 6.74 10.37
C CYS A 201 5.31 6.29 10.59
N TYR A 202 4.35 6.93 9.93
CA TYR A 202 3.01 6.36 9.84
C TYR A 202 3.04 5.07 9.02
N VAL A 203 2.18 4.11 9.41
CA VAL A 203 1.92 2.90 8.62
C VAL A 203 0.43 2.75 8.37
N VAL A 204 0.08 2.51 7.12
CA VAL A 204 -1.29 2.23 6.68
C VAL A 204 -1.33 0.85 6.05
N GLY A 205 -2.16 -0.02 6.60
CA GLY A 205 -2.47 -1.33 6.02
C GLY A 205 -3.91 -1.35 5.51
N VAL A 206 -4.10 -1.63 4.23
CA VAL A 206 -5.44 -1.78 3.64
C VAL A 206 -5.64 -3.21 3.18
N ASN A 207 -6.68 -3.84 3.68
CA ASN A 207 -7.03 -5.22 3.40
C ASN A 207 -8.48 -5.32 2.93
N ARG A 208 -8.91 -6.50 2.49
CA ARG A 208 -10.30 -6.82 2.16
C ARG A 208 -10.99 -7.59 3.29
N VAL A 209 -12.32 -7.68 3.25
CA VAL A 209 -13.14 -8.60 4.05
C VAL A 209 -13.81 -9.67 3.18
N GLY A 210 -14.56 -10.56 3.81
CA GLY A 210 -15.39 -11.58 3.17
C GLY A 210 -14.63 -12.85 2.78
N ASP A 211 -15.26 -13.70 2.00
CA ASP A 211 -14.70 -14.98 1.59
C ASP A 211 -14.29 -14.96 0.12
N ASP A 212 -13.25 -15.73 -0.23
CA ASP A 212 -12.95 -16.04 -1.61
C ASP A 212 -13.52 -17.41 -2.00
N ARG A 213 -13.41 -17.77 -3.29
CA ARG A 213 -13.89 -19.08 -3.75
C ARG A 213 -12.97 -20.26 -3.40
N ASN A 214 -11.88 -20.00 -2.68
CA ASN A 214 -10.96 -21.01 -2.16
C ASN A 214 -11.24 -21.32 -0.67
N ASN A 215 -12.39 -20.89 -0.14
CA ASN A 215 -12.77 -21.02 1.28
C ASN A 215 -11.77 -20.34 2.23
N ILE A 216 -11.21 -19.22 1.81
CA ILE A 216 -10.34 -18.39 2.64
C ILE A 216 -11.15 -17.19 3.09
N HIS A 217 -11.27 -17.04 4.43
CA HIS A 217 -11.91 -15.91 5.06
C HIS A 217 -10.90 -14.76 5.32
N TYR A 218 -11.37 -13.54 5.11
CA TYR A 218 -10.62 -12.29 5.31
C TYR A 218 -11.36 -11.40 6.31
N SER A 219 -10.75 -11.14 7.45
CA SER A 219 -11.31 -10.29 8.51
C SER A 219 -11.08 -8.79 8.30
N GLY A 220 -10.41 -8.39 7.22
CA GLY A 220 -10.01 -7.01 7.02
C GLY A 220 -8.85 -6.63 7.92
N ASP A 221 -9.12 -6.05 9.09
CA ASP A 221 -8.12 -5.50 9.98
C ASP A 221 -7.28 -4.39 9.32
N SER A 222 -7.90 -3.62 8.40
CA SER A 222 -7.25 -2.41 7.88
C SER A 222 -6.94 -1.46 9.03
N MET A 223 -5.74 -0.87 9.01
CA MET A 223 -5.21 -0.11 10.14
C MET A 223 -4.50 1.15 9.71
N ILE A 224 -4.53 2.16 10.59
CA ILE A 224 -3.59 3.29 10.60
C ILE A 224 -2.84 3.26 11.91
N VAL A 225 -1.51 3.29 11.84
CA VAL A 225 -0.62 3.24 13.00
C VAL A 225 0.29 4.47 12.98
N ASP A 226 0.46 5.11 14.13
CA ASP A 226 1.33 6.27 14.28
C ASP A 226 2.82 5.88 14.43
N PRO A 227 3.77 6.83 14.35
CA PRO A 227 5.20 6.54 14.48
C PRO A 227 5.66 5.92 15.82
N LEU A 228 4.82 5.93 16.85
CA LEU A 228 5.06 5.28 18.15
C LEU A 228 4.40 3.91 18.29
N GLY A 229 3.66 3.47 17.26
CA GLY A 229 2.95 2.19 17.25
C GLY A 229 1.54 2.26 17.80
N GLU A 230 1.00 3.46 18.08
CA GLU A 230 -0.39 3.64 18.50
C GLU A 230 -1.34 3.40 17.31
N ILE A 231 -2.39 2.61 17.56
CA ILE A 231 -3.42 2.33 16.54
C ILE A 231 -4.40 3.51 16.52
N LEU A 232 -4.36 4.29 15.44
CA LEU A 232 -5.27 5.42 15.23
C LEU A 232 -6.61 4.99 14.63
N TYR A 233 -6.60 3.89 13.89
CA TYR A 233 -7.78 3.28 13.29
C TYR A 233 -7.55 1.78 13.09
N GLN A 234 -8.61 0.98 13.30
CA GLN A 234 -8.69 -0.42 12.91
C GLN A 234 -10.16 -0.79 12.65
N LYS A 235 -10.41 -1.55 11.58
CA LYS A 235 -11.75 -2.09 11.29
C LYS A 235 -11.66 -3.59 11.00
N THR A 236 -12.45 -4.38 11.72
CA THR A 236 -12.48 -5.84 11.62
C THR A 236 -13.85 -6.31 11.16
N ASN A 237 -13.90 -7.31 10.31
CA ASN A 237 -15.07 -8.10 9.85
C ASN A 237 -16.08 -7.39 8.94
N ASP A 238 -16.13 -6.07 8.91
CA ASP A 238 -17.10 -5.35 8.09
C ASP A 238 -16.39 -4.57 6.96
N GLU A 239 -17.11 -4.32 5.88
CA GLU A 239 -16.70 -3.33 4.90
C GLU A 239 -16.62 -1.94 5.53
N ASP A 240 -15.67 -1.13 5.07
CA ASP A 240 -15.57 0.24 5.52
C ASP A 240 -14.97 1.19 4.47
N VAL A 241 -15.31 2.46 4.58
CA VAL A 241 -14.72 3.59 3.86
C VAL A 241 -14.35 4.63 4.92
N PHE A 242 -13.09 4.68 5.30
CA PHE A 242 -12.63 5.50 6.41
C PHE A 242 -11.63 6.56 5.97
N THR A 243 -11.89 7.81 6.32
CA THR A 243 -11.03 8.96 6.01
C THR A 243 -10.33 9.46 7.26
N TYR A 244 -9.03 9.70 7.15
CA TYR A 244 -8.20 10.20 8.24
C TYR A 244 -7.18 11.23 7.74
N THR A 245 -6.92 12.25 8.53
CA THR A 245 -5.91 13.26 8.23
C THR A 245 -4.66 13.02 9.05
N LEU A 246 -3.54 12.76 8.37
CA LEU A 246 -2.22 12.61 8.95
C LEU A 246 -1.53 13.96 9.07
N GLU A 247 -0.82 14.18 10.15
CA GLU A 247 -0.05 15.41 10.42
C GLU A 247 1.44 15.14 10.26
N LYS A 248 2.10 15.90 9.39
CA LYS A 248 3.52 15.67 9.05
C LYS A 248 4.47 15.95 10.22
N GLU A 249 4.05 16.81 11.10
CA GLU A 249 4.82 17.19 12.28
C GLU A 249 5.06 16.01 13.24
N LYS A 250 4.10 15.08 13.34
CA LYS A 250 4.18 13.94 14.26
C LYS A 250 5.40 13.05 14.06
N PRO A 251 5.70 12.52 12.85
CA PRO A 251 6.93 11.76 12.63
C PRO A 251 8.20 12.61 12.84
N ASP A 252 8.18 13.89 12.49
CA ASP A 252 9.32 14.78 12.69
C ASP A 252 9.62 14.99 14.18
N GLU A 253 8.61 15.24 15.02
CA GLU A 253 8.73 15.37 16.47
C GLU A 253 9.25 14.06 17.12
N VAL A 254 8.72 12.89 16.69
CA VAL A 254 9.17 11.60 17.21
C VAL A 254 10.65 11.37 16.87
N ARG A 255 11.07 11.65 15.65
CA ARG A 255 12.44 11.49 15.17
C ARG A 255 13.41 12.48 15.82
N GLU A 256 12.96 13.68 16.15
CA GLU A 256 13.76 14.67 16.87
C GLU A 256 13.92 14.27 18.33
N LYS A 257 12.84 13.89 18.99
CA LYS A 257 12.83 13.48 20.40
C LYS A 257 13.56 12.15 20.63
N PHE A 258 13.41 11.21 19.71
CA PHE A 258 13.97 9.87 19.77
C PHE A 258 14.75 9.55 18.49
N PRO A 259 15.99 10.04 18.34
CA PRO A 259 16.74 9.89 17.08
C PRO A 259 17.34 8.48 16.88
N PHE A 260 16.58 7.40 17.13
CA PHE A 260 17.01 6.00 17.05
C PHE A 260 17.52 5.60 15.66
N TRP A 261 17.05 6.27 14.61
CA TRP A 261 17.53 6.06 13.24
C TRP A 261 19.02 6.33 13.06
N ARG A 262 19.67 7.12 13.98
CA ARG A 262 21.12 7.40 13.95
C ARG A 262 21.98 6.21 14.34
N ASP A 263 21.40 5.29 15.11
CA ASP A 263 22.06 4.09 15.61
C ASP A 263 21.81 2.87 14.69
N ALA A 264 21.13 3.10 13.55
CA ALA A 264 20.78 2.02 12.63
C ALA A 264 22.01 1.52 11.86
N ASP A 265 22.09 0.20 11.71
CA ASP A 265 23.11 -0.45 10.87
C ASP A 265 22.95 -0.03 9.40
N SER A 266 24.08 0.06 8.70
CA SER A 266 24.11 0.20 7.25
C SER A 266 24.02 -1.17 6.59
N PHE A 267 23.19 -1.30 5.56
CA PHE A 267 23.04 -2.54 4.79
C PHE A 267 22.76 -2.25 3.32
N GLU A 268 23.02 -3.23 2.47
CA GLU A 268 22.72 -3.18 1.04
C GLU A 268 21.78 -4.33 0.68
N ILE A 269 20.76 -4.02 -0.12
CA ILE A 269 19.86 -5.05 -0.68
C ILE A 269 20.37 -5.43 -2.06
N LEU A 270 20.89 -6.63 -2.16
CA LEU A 270 21.34 -7.18 -3.45
C LEU A 270 20.14 -7.53 -4.35
N PRO A 271 20.31 -7.42 -5.69
CA PRO A 271 19.25 -7.70 -6.67
C PRO A 271 18.69 -9.12 -6.62
#